data_214c62c30b159086021cbc3f8f462379
#
_entry.id   214c62c30b159086021cbc3f8f462379
#
_cell.length_a   1.000
_cell.length_b   1.000
_cell.length_c   1.000
_cell.angle_alpha   90.00
_cell.angle_beta   90.00
_cell.angle_gamma   90.00
#
_symmetry.space_group_name_H-M   'P 1'
#
loop_
_entity.id
_entity.type
_entity.pdbx_description
1 polymer ?
#
loop_
_entity_poly.entity_id
_entity_poly.type
_entity_poly.pdbx_seq_one_letter_code
_entity_poly.pdbx_strand_id
1 'polypeptide(L)'
;MQNNNHQYKGNFPAISTRDTTQFFISLARDAGFPHIGESREFLHQLQHIVNAFARALQENDENISFREAAEFSISARIHRRPSTKADLRSYINRMCTYRDFADLPLRYISIPHCRQMLDDCFGHSAHSYRKAQSILHSVFDLARRQYWCERNPAKAILRPPVHESCIEILTLRQIHRLLVTIRNSPPLHCMDAAVRLMLWCGVRPMEVRRLRWCDIDCSEQVVYIESHTSKTGGARAVPLRGGARILLSGKNCSNALLAPLNWNRLWQRLREKAGFPHWQNDALRHTFASMHIKRFHNLSLLQEEMGHRDARLLQTRYLNLRCLKMSAARRFWIPENWV
;
A
#
# COMPACT_ATOMS: atom_id res chain seq x y z
N MET A 1 -14.23 43.94 -4.16
CA MET A 1 -15.52 43.35 -3.74
C MET A 1 -15.30 41.85 -3.65
N GLN A 2 -14.99 41.38 -2.43
CA GLN A 2 -14.76 39.96 -2.11
C GLN A 2 -16.13 39.37 -1.80
N ASN A 3 -16.52 38.36 -2.59
CA ASN A 3 -17.72 37.56 -2.29
C ASN A 3 -17.35 36.46 -1.27
N ASN A 4 -17.66 36.73 -0.01
CA ASN A 4 -17.74 35.75 1.08
C ASN A 4 -18.99 34.87 0.86
N ASN A 5 -18.83 33.71 0.26
CA ASN A 5 -19.85 32.65 0.21
C ASN A 5 -19.32 31.34 0.80
N HIS A 6 -18.79 31.42 2.04
CA HIS A 6 -18.38 30.22 2.78
C HIS A 6 -18.78 30.33 4.25
N GLN A 7 -20.11 30.40 4.49
CA GLN A 7 -20.61 30.15 5.85
C GLN A 7 -22.11 29.86 5.79
N TYR A 8 -22.47 28.63 5.55
CA TYR A 8 -23.68 27.96 6.08
C TYR A 8 -23.54 26.43 5.77
N LYS A 9 -22.48 25.79 6.30
CA LYS A 9 -22.55 24.35 6.57
C LYS A 9 -23.11 24.23 7.98
N GLY A 10 -24.41 24.29 8.10
CA GLY A 10 -25.09 23.96 9.33
C GLY A 10 -24.83 22.49 9.63
N ASN A 11 -24.08 22.23 10.69
CA ASN A 11 -24.12 20.95 11.39
C ASN A 11 -25.54 20.78 11.94
N PHE A 12 -26.46 20.24 11.12
CA PHE A 12 -27.67 19.66 11.68
C PHE A 12 -27.22 18.42 12.48
N PRO A 13 -27.50 18.35 13.79
CA PRO A 13 -27.29 17.12 14.53
C PRO A 13 -28.09 16.05 13.82
N ALA A 14 -27.49 14.85 13.67
CA ALA A 14 -28.20 13.68 13.14
C ALA A 14 -29.42 13.45 14.03
N ILE A 15 -30.56 13.97 13.63
CA ILE A 15 -31.83 13.75 14.34
C ILE A 15 -32.10 12.27 14.20
N SER A 16 -32.11 11.56 15.32
CA SER A 16 -32.42 10.15 15.36
C SER A 16 -33.78 9.94 14.69
N THR A 17 -33.90 8.93 13.83
CA THR A 17 -35.17 8.55 13.17
C THR A 17 -36.29 8.36 14.19
N ARG A 18 -35.93 7.99 15.43
CA ARG A 18 -36.80 7.81 16.57
C ARG A 18 -37.37 9.16 17.08
N ASP A 19 -36.53 10.16 17.15
CA ASP A 19 -36.92 11.51 17.62
C ASP A 19 -37.82 12.21 16.60
N THR A 20 -37.54 12.01 15.31
CA THR A 20 -38.38 12.54 14.21
C THR A 20 -39.75 11.87 14.21
N THR A 21 -39.83 10.56 14.41
CA THR A 21 -41.10 9.83 14.50
C THR A 21 -41.93 10.28 15.70
N GLN A 22 -41.30 10.47 16.86
CA GLN A 22 -41.94 11.00 18.06
C GLN A 22 -42.47 12.42 17.85
N PHE A 23 -41.71 13.26 17.18
CA PHE A 23 -42.14 14.63 16.84
C PHE A 23 -43.41 14.63 15.97
N PHE A 24 -43.47 13.79 14.91
CA PHE A 24 -44.62 13.69 14.05
C PHE A 24 -45.85 13.12 14.79
N ILE A 25 -45.66 12.18 15.72
CA ILE A 25 -46.75 11.63 16.57
C ILE A 25 -47.31 12.74 17.48
N SER A 26 -46.42 13.56 18.06
CA SER A 26 -46.82 14.70 18.87
C SER A 26 -47.64 15.71 18.05
N LEU A 27 -47.13 16.08 16.87
CA LEU A 27 -47.81 17.03 15.98
C LEU A 27 -49.20 16.53 15.53
N ALA A 28 -49.34 15.24 15.26
CA ALA A 28 -50.60 14.65 14.90
C ALA A 28 -51.61 14.60 16.07
N ARG A 29 -51.14 14.37 17.29
CA ARG A 29 -51.95 14.43 18.50
C ARG A 29 -52.47 15.87 18.75
N ASP A 30 -51.62 16.84 18.55
CA ASP A 30 -51.98 18.28 18.68
C ASP A 30 -52.97 18.70 17.60
N ALA A 31 -52.96 18.04 16.44
CA ALA A 31 -53.90 18.23 15.34
C ALA A 31 -55.24 17.49 15.52
N GLY A 32 -55.51 16.84 16.66
CA GLY A 32 -56.75 16.20 16.99
C GLY A 32 -56.85 14.70 16.69
N PHE A 33 -55.70 14.02 16.54
CA PHE A 33 -55.63 12.59 16.30
C PHE A 33 -54.96 11.84 17.49
N PRO A 34 -55.64 11.73 18.66
CA PRO A 34 -55.00 11.23 19.90
C PRO A 34 -54.51 9.77 19.86
N HIS A 35 -55.09 8.90 19.03
CA HIS A 35 -54.76 7.49 18.96
C HIS A 35 -53.81 7.10 17.84
N ILE A 36 -53.25 8.07 17.15
CA ILE A 36 -52.48 7.86 15.92
C ILE A 36 -51.19 7.08 16.15
N GLY A 37 -50.70 6.98 17.41
CA GLY A 37 -49.46 6.27 17.75
C GLY A 37 -49.66 4.80 18.17
N GLU A 38 -50.88 4.29 18.20
CA GLU A 38 -51.23 2.96 18.73
C GLU A 38 -51.29 1.87 17.64
N SER A 39 -51.47 2.25 16.35
CA SER A 39 -51.47 1.30 15.25
C SER A 39 -50.05 1.00 14.74
N ARG A 40 -49.66 -0.27 14.76
CA ARG A 40 -48.36 -0.74 14.19
C ARG A 40 -48.24 -0.40 12.70
N GLU A 41 -49.31 -0.45 11.98
CA GLU A 41 -49.37 -0.20 10.53
C GLU A 41 -49.16 1.29 10.23
N PHE A 42 -49.74 2.17 11.04
CA PHE A 42 -49.54 3.61 10.95
C PHE A 42 -48.09 3.99 11.29
N LEU A 43 -47.52 3.44 12.35
CA LEU A 43 -46.12 3.66 12.72
C LEU A 43 -45.18 3.22 11.58
N HIS A 44 -45.47 2.12 10.92
CA HIS A 44 -44.69 1.64 9.79
C HIS A 44 -44.81 2.58 8.58
N GLN A 45 -46.01 3.07 8.27
CA GLN A 45 -46.22 4.05 7.20
C GLN A 45 -45.56 5.39 7.51
N LEU A 46 -45.66 5.88 8.75
CA LEU A 46 -45.01 7.07 9.20
C LEU A 46 -43.48 6.95 9.08
N GLN A 47 -42.92 5.83 9.48
CA GLN A 47 -41.50 5.53 9.32
C GLN A 47 -41.09 5.53 7.84
N HIS A 48 -41.91 5.02 6.95
CA HIS A 48 -41.70 5.07 5.51
C HIS A 48 -41.72 6.50 4.97
N ILE A 49 -42.64 7.33 5.42
CA ILE A 49 -42.77 8.75 5.02
C ILE A 49 -41.58 9.55 5.56
N VAL A 50 -41.23 9.36 6.83
CA VAL A 50 -40.05 10.02 7.44
C VAL A 50 -38.76 9.62 6.72
N ASN A 51 -38.60 8.34 6.38
CA ASN A 51 -37.46 7.87 5.62
C ASN A 51 -37.45 8.41 4.19
N ALA A 52 -38.61 8.52 3.54
CA ALA A 52 -38.76 9.11 2.21
C ALA A 52 -38.46 10.61 2.24
N PHE A 53 -38.94 11.33 3.26
CA PHE A 53 -38.69 12.77 3.45
C PHE A 53 -37.24 13.04 3.82
N ALA A 54 -36.65 12.22 4.69
CA ALA A 54 -35.21 12.29 4.98
C ALA A 54 -34.37 12.02 3.71
N ARG A 55 -34.78 11.10 2.85
CA ARG A 55 -34.17 10.88 1.54
C ARG A 55 -34.35 12.09 0.62
N ALA A 56 -35.55 12.68 0.54
CA ALA A 56 -35.82 13.85 -0.28
C ALA A 56 -35.08 15.10 0.19
N LEU A 57 -34.89 15.26 1.50
CA LEU A 57 -34.03 16.32 2.06
C LEU A 57 -32.56 16.06 1.76
N GLN A 58 -32.15 14.79 1.71
CA GLN A 58 -30.80 14.37 1.29
C GLN A 58 -30.62 14.43 -0.23
N GLU A 59 -31.70 14.27 -1.02
CA GLU A 59 -31.67 14.41 -2.49
C GLU A 59 -31.44 15.86 -2.94
N ASN A 60 -31.70 16.85 -2.10
CA ASN A 60 -31.30 18.25 -2.33
C ASN A 60 -29.80 18.50 -2.06
N ASP A 61 -29.12 17.60 -1.37
CA ASP A 61 -27.70 17.60 -1.21
C ASP A 61 -27.14 16.54 -2.17
N GLU A 62 -26.88 17.00 -3.47
CA GLU A 62 -25.64 16.60 -4.08
C GLU A 62 -25.69 15.52 -5.15
N ASN A 63 -25.60 16.01 -6.31
CA ASN A 63 -24.97 15.33 -7.45
C ASN A 63 -23.45 15.21 -7.25
N ILE A 64 -23.00 14.68 -6.07
CA ILE A 64 -21.57 14.48 -5.83
C ILE A 64 -21.01 13.54 -6.89
N SER A 65 -20.04 14.04 -7.64
CA SER A 65 -19.32 13.31 -8.65
C SER A 65 -18.34 12.30 -8.02
N PHE A 66 -17.92 11.30 -8.81
CA PHE A 66 -16.87 10.39 -8.34
C PHE A 66 -15.58 11.16 -7.99
N ARG A 67 -15.23 12.19 -8.73
CA ARG A 67 -14.05 13.04 -8.49
C ARG A 67 -14.07 13.65 -7.09
N GLU A 68 -15.17 14.29 -6.71
CA GLU A 68 -15.33 14.93 -5.41
C GLU A 68 -15.29 13.91 -4.27
N ALA A 69 -15.97 12.78 -4.42
CA ALA A 69 -15.95 11.69 -3.44
C ALA A 69 -14.54 11.08 -3.29
N ALA A 70 -13.80 10.94 -4.39
CA ALA A 70 -12.45 10.41 -4.39
C ALA A 70 -11.47 11.37 -3.70
N GLU A 71 -11.58 12.67 -3.92
CA GLU A 71 -10.79 13.68 -3.24
C GLU A 71 -11.11 13.75 -1.74
N PHE A 72 -12.38 13.69 -1.39
CA PHE A 72 -12.79 13.55 0.01
C PHE A 72 -12.20 12.28 0.65
N SER A 73 -12.18 11.16 -0.07
CA SER A 73 -11.58 9.91 0.37
C SER A 73 -10.07 10.04 0.67
N ILE A 74 -9.34 10.90 -0.05
CA ILE A 74 -7.92 11.19 0.21
C ILE A 74 -7.79 12.03 1.48
N SER A 75 -8.60 13.09 1.61
CA SER A 75 -8.57 14.01 2.75
C SER A 75 -8.98 13.32 4.06
N ALA A 76 -9.99 12.48 4.03
CA ALA A 76 -10.48 11.73 5.20
C ALA A 76 -9.44 10.76 5.80
N ARG A 77 -8.36 10.44 5.07
CA ARG A 77 -7.29 9.53 5.53
C ARG A 77 -6.12 10.27 6.15
N ILE A 78 -6.39 11.16 7.11
CA ILE A 78 -5.38 12.03 7.74
C ILE A 78 -4.24 11.22 8.38
N HIS A 79 -4.56 10.11 9.04
CA HIS A 79 -3.59 9.28 9.79
C HIS A 79 -2.78 8.29 8.93
N ARG A 80 -2.96 8.27 7.60
CA ARG A 80 -2.18 7.38 6.72
C ARG A 80 -0.82 8.00 6.39
N ARG A 81 0.19 7.12 6.23
CA ARG A 81 1.56 7.53 5.84
C ARG A 81 1.53 8.33 4.53
N PRO A 82 2.41 9.35 4.38
CA PRO A 82 2.47 10.18 3.16
C PRO A 82 2.62 9.36 1.87
N SER A 83 3.46 8.30 1.89
CA SER A 83 3.63 7.40 0.75
C SER A 83 2.35 6.65 0.36
N THR A 84 1.52 6.26 1.34
CA THR A 84 0.23 5.61 1.08
C THR A 84 -0.76 6.59 0.47
N LYS A 85 -0.75 7.86 0.92
CA LYS A 85 -1.58 8.93 0.33
C LYS A 85 -1.15 9.25 -1.10
N ALA A 86 0.16 9.32 -1.36
CA ALA A 86 0.70 9.58 -2.70
C ALA A 86 0.33 8.48 -3.68
N ASP A 87 0.42 7.23 -3.25
CA ASP A 87 0.04 6.06 -4.02
C ASP A 87 -1.47 6.04 -4.30
N LEU A 88 -2.29 6.28 -3.28
CA LEU A 88 -3.74 6.43 -3.44
C LEU A 88 -4.10 7.54 -4.43
N ARG A 89 -3.49 8.71 -4.28
CA ARG A 89 -3.69 9.85 -5.18
C ARG A 89 -3.31 9.52 -6.62
N SER A 90 -2.21 8.80 -6.83
CA SER A 90 -1.79 8.37 -8.17
C SER A 90 -2.85 7.51 -8.86
N TYR A 91 -3.43 6.54 -8.14
CA TYR A 91 -4.50 5.71 -8.68
C TYR A 91 -5.79 6.50 -8.94
N ILE A 92 -6.20 7.35 -8.00
CA ILE A 92 -7.38 8.19 -8.13
C ILE A 92 -7.22 9.17 -9.31
N ASN A 93 -6.08 9.84 -9.43
CA ASN A 93 -5.81 10.74 -10.55
C ASN A 93 -5.95 10.01 -11.88
N ARG A 94 -5.44 8.78 -11.97
CA ARG A 94 -5.58 7.96 -13.17
C ARG A 94 -7.03 7.57 -13.45
N MET A 95 -7.85 7.25 -12.44
CA MET A 95 -9.29 7.04 -12.62
C MET A 95 -9.98 8.30 -13.10
N CYS A 96 -9.56 9.46 -12.59
CA CYS A 96 -10.13 10.76 -12.95
C CYS A 96 -9.71 11.27 -14.34
N THR A 97 -8.74 10.63 -15.02
CA THR A 97 -8.48 10.91 -16.45
C THR A 97 -9.60 10.41 -17.35
N TYR A 98 -10.38 9.42 -16.88
CA TYR A 98 -11.58 8.93 -17.58
C TYR A 98 -12.77 9.83 -17.22
N ARG A 99 -12.92 10.95 -17.94
CA ARG A 99 -13.85 12.04 -17.59
C ARG A 99 -15.30 11.59 -17.50
N ASP A 100 -15.75 10.77 -18.45
CA ASP A 100 -17.12 10.25 -18.51
C ASP A 100 -17.52 9.45 -17.25
N PHE A 101 -16.55 8.95 -16.51
CA PHE A 101 -16.73 8.31 -15.24
C PHE A 101 -16.53 9.26 -14.06
N ALA A 102 -15.47 10.07 -14.12
CA ALA A 102 -15.03 10.89 -13.00
C ALA A 102 -16.04 12.00 -12.64
N ASP A 103 -16.68 12.55 -13.66
CA ASP A 103 -17.59 13.69 -13.52
C ASP A 103 -19.06 13.23 -13.41
N LEU A 104 -19.34 11.91 -13.51
CA LEU A 104 -20.65 11.33 -13.25
C LEU A 104 -20.99 11.40 -11.76
N PRO A 105 -22.23 11.80 -11.41
CA PRO A 105 -22.73 11.67 -10.04
C PRO A 105 -22.74 10.21 -9.59
N LEU A 106 -22.32 9.97 -8.34
CA LEU A 106 -22.14 8.62 -7.79
C LEU A 106 -23.36 7.71 -7.92
N ARG A 107 -24.56 8.28 -7.79
CA ARG A 107 -25.82 7.54 -7.90
C ARG A 107 -26.08 6.95 -9.31
N TYR A 108 -25.48 7.53 -10.34
CA TYR A 108 -25.64 7.07 -11.73
C TYR A 108 -24.50 6.12 -12.15
N ILE A 109 -23.48 5.96 -11.32
CA ILE A 109 -22.39 5.05 -11.64
C ILE A 109 -22.84 3.61 -11.43
N SER A 110 -22.83 2.87 -12.51
CA SER A 110 -23.22 1.44 -12.56
C SER A 110 -21.99 0.52 -12.56
N ILE A 111 -22.23 -0.79 -12.42
CA ILE A 111 -21.17 -1.82 -12.52
C ILE A 111 -20.46 -1.77 -13.88
N PRO A 112 -21.17 -1.66 -15.05
CA PRO A 112 -20.51 -1.47 -16.34
C PRO A 112 -19.57 -0.27 -16.39
N HIS A 113 -19.98 0.90 -15.89
CA HIS A 113 -19.14 2.12 -15.85
C HIS A 113 -17.85 1.86 -15.08
N CYS A 114 -17.95 1.24 -13.89
CA CYS A 114 -16.77 0.89 -13.08
C CYS A 114 -15.85 -0.10 -13.79
N ARG A 115 -16.41 -1.11 -14.45
CA ARG A 115 -15.64 -2.13 -15.17
C ARG A 115 -14.90 -1.50 -16.35
N GLN A 116 -15.59 -0.75 -17.20
CA GLN A 116 -14.99 -0.10 -18.36
C GLN A 116 -13.84 0.82 -17.95
N MET A 117 -14.04 1.68 -16.95
CA MET A 117 -12.97 2.54 -16.42
C MET A 117 -11.76 1.73 -15.92
N LEU A 118 -12.00 0.61 -15.21
CA LEU A 118 -10.92 -0.25 -14.71
C LEU A 118 -10.18 -0.95 -15.86
N ASP A 119 -10.89 -1.43 -16.88
CA ASP A 119 -10.32 -2.10 -18.06
C ASP A 119 -9.46 -1.11 -18.85
N ASP A 120 -9.97 0.08 -19.14
CA ASP A 120 -9.28 1.10 -19.94
C ASP A 120 -8.06 1.67 -19.20
N CYS A 121 -8.21 1.96 -17.90
CA CYS A 121 -7.13 2.57 -17.13
C CYS A 121 -6.10 1.57 -16.60
N PHE A 122 -6.50 0.33 -16.27
CA PHE A 122 -5.65 -0.62 -15.50
C PHE A 122 -5.59 -2.02 -16.11
N GLY A 123 -6.27 -2.31 -17.22
CA GLY A 123 -6.37 -3.64 -17.83
C GLY A 123 -5.04 -4.27 -18.24
N HIS A 124 -3.99 -3.45 -18.45
CA HIS A 124 -2.65 -3.90 -18.82
C HIS A 124 -1.93 -4.72 -17.70
N SER A 125 -2.42 -4.69 -16.46
CA SER A 125 -1.79 -5.40 -15.32
C SER A 125 -2.84 -5.83 -14.31
N ALA A 126 -3.02 -7.15 -14.13
CA ALA A 126 -3.93 -7.72 -13.15
C ALA A 126 -3.66 -7.23 -11.71
N HIS A 127 -2.39 -7.00 -11.36
CA HIS A 127 -2.02 -6.46 -10.06
C HIS A 127 -2.50 -5.01 -9.87
N SER A 128 -2.25 -4.15 -10.88
CA SER A 128 -2.70 -2.75 -10.87
C SER A 128 -4.23 -2.68 -10.88
N TYR A 129 -4.88 -3.52 -11.66
CA TYR A 129 -6.34 -3.63 -11.72
C TYR A 129 -6.94 -3.96 -10.35
N ARG A 130 -6.45 -5.03 -9.69
CA ARG A 130 -6.94 -5.43 -8.36
C ARG A 130 -6.74 -4.35 -7.31
N LYS A 131 -5.63 -3.62 -7.39
CA LYS A 131 -5.36 -2.50 -6.49
C LYS A 131 -6.29 -1.34 -6.77
N ALA A 132 -6.48 -0.96 -8.04
CA ALA A 132 -7.43 0.06 -8.47
C ALA A 132 -8.85 -0.29 -8.01
N GLN A 133 -9.30 -1.52 -8.24
CA GLN A 133 -10.60 -2.02 -7.78
C GLN A 133 -10.76 -1.90 -6.26
N SER A 134 -9.73 -2.23 -5.48
CA SER A 134 -9.78 -2.09 -4.02
C SER A 134 -9.88 -0.62 -3.57
N ILE A 135 -9.24 0.29 -4.29
CA ILE A 135 -9.35 1.73 -4.05
C ILE A 135 -10.74 2.23 -4.42
N LEU A 136 -11.23 1.88 -5.61
CA LEU A 136 -12.57 2.20 -6.07
C LEU A 136 -13.64 1.74 -5.08
N HIS A 137 -13.54 0.47 -4.65
CA HIS A 137 -14.42 -0.08 -3.62
C HIS A 137 -14.39 0.76 -2.34
N SER A 138 -13.22 1.19 -1.90
CA SER A 138 -13.08 1.97 -0.66
C SER A 138 -13.62 3.40 -0.78
N VAL A 139 -13.61 3.99 -1.98
CA VAL A 139 -14.24 5.30 -2.26
C VAL A 139 -15.75 5.18 -2.16
N PHE A 140 -16.34 4.18 -2.83
CA PHE A 140 -17.79 3.94 -2.75
C PHE A 140 -18.26 3.51 -1.36
N ASP A 141 -17.47 2.75 -0.61
CA ASP A 141 -17.82 2.42 0.79
C ASP A 141 -17.84 3.67 1.68
N LEU A 142 -16.91 4.59 1.46
CA LEU A 142 -16.92 5.87 2.16
C LEU A 142 -18.12 6.73 1.73
N ALA A 143 -18.37 6.85 0.43
CA ALA A 143 -19.50 7.58 -0.13
C ALA A 143 -20.84 7.06 0.42
N ARG A 144 -20.98 5.74 0.55
CA ARG A 144 -22.15 5.12 1.15
C ARG A 144 -22.35 5.47 2.63
N ARG A 145 -21.24 5.56 3.40
CA ARG A 145 -21.28 6.00 4.81
C ARG A 145 -21.65 7.48 4.96
N GLN A 146 -21.41 8.26 3.92
CA GLN A 146 -21.79 9.68 3.84
C GLN A 146 -23.19 9.85 3.21
N TYR A 147 -23.89 8.75 2.91
CA TYR A 147 -25.20 8.75 2.25
C TYR A 147 -25.24 9.37 0.84
N TRP A 148 -24.07 9.51 0.16
CA TRP A 148 -23.97 10.04 -1.20
C TRP A 148 -24.38 9.03 -2.27
N CYS A 149 -24.41 7.75 -1.95
CA CYS A 149 -24.94 6.69 -2.79
C CYS A 149 -25.44 5.51 -1.94
N GLU A 150 -26.44 4.78 -2.45
CA GLU A 150 -27.00 3.62 -1.75
C GLU A 150 -26.15 2.36 -1.89
N ARG A 151 -25.55 2.16 -3.05
CA ARG A 151 -24.87 0.92 -3.44
C ARG A 151 -23.41 1.17 -3.79
N ASN A 152 -22.61 0.13 -3.59
CA ASN A 152 -21.23 0.11 -4.03
C ASN A 152 -21.10 -0.77 -5.28
N PRO A 153 -21.08 -0.20 -6.50
CA PRO A 153 -21.01 -0.97 -7.74
C PRO A 153 -19.68 -1.73 -7.90
N ALA A 154 -18.61 -1.25 -7.28
CA ALA A 154 -17.29 -1.90 -7.35
C ALA A 154 -17.26 -3.26 -6.63
N LYS A 155 -18.22 -3.54 -5.72
CA LYS A 155 -18.30 -4.79 -4.97
C LYS A 155 -18.62 -6.00 -5.86
N ALA A 156 -19.39 -5.80 -6.91
CA ALA A 156 -19.84 -6.87 -7.81
C ALA A 156 -18.85 -7.18 -8.94
N ILE A 157 -17.76 -6.43 -9.06
CA ILE A 157 -16.75 -6.65 -10.10
C ILE A 157 -15.86 -7.83 -9.70
N LEU A 158 -15.75 -8.82 -10.58
CA LEU A 158 -14.86 -9.96 -10.37
C LEU A 158 -13.40 -9.52 -10.43
N ARG A 159 -12.59 -10.06 -9.53
CA ARG A 159 -11.15 -9.79 -9.53
C ARG A 159 -10.46 -10.64 -10.59
N PRO A 160 -9.64 -10.05 -11.47
CA PRO A 160 -8.88 -10.83 -12.42
C PRO A 160 -7.93 -11.79 -11.67
N PRO A 161 -7.71 -13.01 -12.18
CA PRO A 161 -6.72 -13.90 -11.58
C PRO A 161 -5.33 -13.27 -11.68
N VAL A 162 -4.54 -13.43 -10.63
CA VAL A 162 -3.11 -13.06 -10.64
C VAL A 162 -2.32 -14.34 -10.68
N HIS A 163 -1.65 -14.58 -11.78
CA HIS A 163 -0.64 -15.63 -11.84
C HIS A 163 0.58 -15.15 -11.06
N GLU A 164 0.90 -15.84 -9.98
CA GLU A 164 2.16 -15.59 -9.26
C GLU A 164 3.30 -15.97 -10.19
N SER A 165 4.03 -15.00 -10.69
CA SER A 165 5.28 -15.25 -11.42
C SER A 165 6.28 -15.89 -10.48
N CYS A 166 7.04 -16.87 -10.99
CA CYS A 166 8.16 -17.43 -10.24
C CYS A 166 9.08 -16.29 -9.78
N ILE A 167 9.48 -16.35 -8.51
CA ILE A 167 10.44 -15.39 -7.98
C ILE A 167 11.79 -15.66 -8.64
N GLU A 168 12.28 -14.68 -9.39
CA GLU A 168 13.63 -14.71 -9.93
C GLU A 168 14.63 -14.33 -8.84
N ILE A 169 15.60 -15.23 -8.61
CA ILE A 169 16.72 -15.01 -7.71
C ILE A 169 18.00 -14.81 -8.53
N LEU A 170 18.91 -14.01 -8.03
CA LEU A 170 20.18 -13.80 -8.69
C LEU A 170 21.09 -15.01 -8.50
N THR A 171 21.73 -15.44 -9.58
CA THR A 171 22.85 -16.39 -9.54
C THR A 171 24.09 -15.73 -8.95
N LEU A 172 25.04 -16.54 -8.44
CA LEU A 172 26.32 -16.02 -7.92
C LEU A 172 27.08 -15.20 -8.96
N ARG A 173 27.02 -15.60 -10.24
CA ARG A 173 27.64 -14.86 -11.35
C ARG A 173 26.99 -13.48 -11.53
N GLN A 174 25.68 -13.40 -11.43
CA GLN A 174 24.95 -12.12 -11.53
C GLN A 174 25.27 -11.21 -10.35
N ILE A 175 25.34 -11.75 -9.13
CA ILE A 175 25.76 -11.00 -7.94
C ILE A 175 27.17 -10.46 -8.11
N HIS A 176 28.12 -11.29 -8.54
CA HIS A 176 29.49 -10.88 -8.79
C HIS A 176 29.55 -9.76 -9.83
N ARG A 177 28.84 -9.90 -10.95
CA ARG A 177 28.76 -8.86 -11.99
C ARG A 177 28.22 -7.53 -11.44
N LEU A 178 27.18 -7.57 -10.58
CA LEU A 178 26.63 -6.40 -9.95
C LEU A 178 27.68 -5.68 -9.07
N LEU A 179 28.38 -6.41 -8.21
CA LEU A 179 29.40 -5.85 -7.32
C LEU A 179 30.63 -5.34 -8.06
N VAL A 180 31.09 -6.05 -9.09
CA VAL A 180 32.21 -5.60 -9.95
C VAL A 180 31.82 -4.31 -10.69
N THR A 181 30.58 -4.19 -11.14
CA THR A 181 30.10 -2.96 -11.78
C THR A 181 30.12 -1.78 -10.80
N ILE A 182 29.73 -2.00 -9.55
CA ILE A 182 29.81 -0.98 -8.50
C ILE A 182 31.27 -0.58 -8.28
N ARG A 183 32.17 -1.54 -8.10
CA ARG A 183 33.60 -1.33 -7.83
C ARG A 183 34.29 -0.57 -8.97
N ASN A 184 33.99 -0.89 -10.22
CA ASN A 184 34.63 -0.30 -11.40
C ASN A 184 33.96 0.99 -11.87
N SER A 185 33.00 1.50 -11.12
CA SER A 185 32.27 2.73 -11.49
C SER A 185 32.21 3.69 -10.30
N PRO A 186 33.16 4.66 -10.17
CA PRO A 186 33.22 5.58 -9.03
C PRO A 186 31.88 6.25 -8.66
N PRO A 187 31.04 6.69 -9.62
CA PRO A 187 29.75 7.26 -9.27
C PRO A 187 28.76 6.27 -8.62
N LEU A 188 29.03 4.96 -8.68
CA LEU A 188 28.20 3.90 -8.11
C LEU A 188 28.73 3.36 -6.78
N HIS A 189 29.94 3.78 -6.33
CA HIS A 189 30.49 3.30 -5.06
C HIS A 189 29.56 3.55 -3.86
N CYS A 190 28.83 4.66 -3.87
CA CYS A 190 27.84 4.97 -2.84
C CYS A 190 26.66 3.99 -2.78
N MET A 191 26.52 3.08 -3.76
CA MET A 191 25.47 2.03 -3.78
C MET A 191 25.92 0.75 -3.08
N ASP A 192 27.21 0.54 -2.82
CA ASP A 192 27.78 -0.73 -2.36
C ASP A 192 27.16 -1.19 -1.04
N ALA A 193 27.19 -0.35 -0.02
CA ALA A 193 26.63 -0.69 1.30
C ALA A 193 25.13 -1.08 1.22
N ALA A 194 24.36 -0.28 0.51
CA ALA A 194 22.94 -0.52 0.36
C ALA A 194 22.63 -1.84 -0.39
N VAL A 195 23.36 -2.14 -1.46
CA VAL A 195 23.22 -3.39 -2.23
C VAL A 195 23.59 -4.58 -1.36
N ARG A 196 24.67 -4.50 -0.60
CA ARG A 196 25.12 -5.56 0.32
C ARG A 196 24.10 -5.83 1.42
N LEU A 197 23.55 -4.81 2.06
CA LEU A 197 22.50 -5.00 3.09
C LEU A 197 21.23 -5.65 2.52
N MET A 198 20.82 -5.30 1.31
CA MET A 198 19.68 -5.97 0.68
C MET A 198 19.99 -7.44 0.33
N LEU A 199 21.22 -7.75 -0.11
CA LEU A 199 21.63 -9.11 -0.51
C LEU A 199 21.89 -10.04 0.66
N TRP A 200 22.54 -9.56 1.75
CA TRP A 200 23.01 -10.44 2.82
C TRP A 200 22.34 -10.24 4.17
N CYS A 201 21.55 -9.15 4.31
CA CYS A 201 20.73 -8.89 5.48
C CYS A 201 19.24 -8.82 5.15
N GLY A 202 18.86 -8.97 3.87
CA GLY A 202 17.47 -8.97 3.45
C GLY A 202 16.72 -7.68 3.78
N VAL A 203 17.42 -6.56 3.93
CA VAL A 203 16.80 -5.25 4.21
C VAL A 203 15.94 -4.80 3.02
N ARG A 204 14.77 -4.20 3.29
CA ARG A 204 13.89 -3.71 2.22
C ARG A 204 14.50 -2.46 1.55
N PRO A 205 14.29 -2.25 0.23
CA PRO A 205 14.81 -1.06 -0.46
C PRO A 205 14.42 0.26 0.19
N MET A 206 13.20 0.34 0.75
CA MET A 206 12.74 1.55 1.44
C MET A 206 13.33 1.71 2.84
N GLU A 207 13.71 0.61 3.51
CA GLU A 207 14.39 0.64 4.80
C GLU A 207 15.85 1.09 4.59
N VAL A 208 16.57 0.47 3.65
CA VAL A 208 17.98 0.76 3.38
C VAL A 208 18.21 2.24 3.01
N ARG A 209 17.25 2.89 2.36
CA ARG A 209 17.31 4.32 2.02
C ARG A 209 17.17 5.26 3.23
N ARG A 210 16.78 4.75 4.38
CA ARG A 210 16.63 5.50 5.62
C ARG A 210 17.70 5.19 6.63
N LEU A 211 18.40 4.05 6.45
CA LEU A 211 19.48 3.63 7.32
C LEU A 211 20.66 4.60 7.21
N ARG A 212 21.34 4.76 8.34
CA ARG A 212 22.55 5.55 8.52
C ARG A 212 23.71 4.65 8.88
N TRP A 213 24.93 5.14 8.73
CA TRP A 213 26.09 4.37 9.12
C TRP A 213 26.16 4.07 10.63
N CYS A 214 25.59 4.95 11.46
CA CYS A 214 25.47 4.69 12.91
C CYS A 214 24.49 3.56 13.26
N ASP A 215 23.64 3.09 12.33
CA ASP A 215 22.77 1.94 12.55
C ASP A 215 23.52 0.60 12.42
N ILE A 216 24.79 0.62 11.99
CA ILE A 216 25.65 -0.55 11.93
C ILE A 216 26.49 -0.61 13.20
N ASP A 217 26.25 -1.64 14.00
CA ASP A 217 27.07 -1.95 15.17
C ASP A 217 28.18 -2.93 14.77
N CYS A 218 29.41 -2.42 14.74
CA CYS A 218 30.57 -3.23 14.38
C CYS A 218 30.98 -4.20 15.50
N SER A 219 30.69 -3.89 16.75
CA SER A 219 31.02 -4.77 17.90
C SER A 219 30.09 -5.99 17.92
N GLU A 220 28.80 -5.77 17.78
CA GLU A 220 27.79 -6.83 17.72
C GLU A 220 27.65 -7.46 16.33
N GLN A 221 28.28 -6.88 15.31
CA GLN A 221 28.22 -7.30 13.90
C GLN A 221 26.76 -7.35 13.36
N VAL A 222 25.96 -6.37 13.70
CA VAL A 222 24.55 -6.29 13.29
C VAL A 222 24.24 -4.93 12.65
N VAL A 223 23.15 -4.88 11.90
CA VAL A 223 22.48 -3.65 11.50
C VAL A 223 21.14 -3.55 12.24
N TYR A 224 20.92 -2.44 12.92
CA TYR A 224 19.67 -2.16 13.60
C TYR A 224 18.68 -1.50 12.63
N ILE A 225 17.46 -2.03 12.57
CA ILE A 225 16.36 -1.48 11.78
C ILE A 225 15.27 -1.09 12.75
N GLU A 226 15.17 0.19 13.04
CA GLU A 226 14.20 0.70 14.00
C GLU A 226 12.76 0.71 13.45
N SER A 227 11.79 0.80 14.36
CA SER A 227 10.35 0.76 14.02
C SER A 227 9.93 1.89 13.09
N HIS A 228 10.52 3.08 13.22
CA HIS A 228 10.21 4.25 12.38
C HIS A 228 10.78 4.11 10.95
N THR A 229 11.88 3.35 10.76
CA THR A 229 12.45 3.04 9.45
C THR A 229 11.74 1.86 8.78
N SER A 230 11.17 0.95 9.59
CA SER A 230 10.52 -0.26 9.12
C SER A 230 9.16 0.02 8.45
N LYS A 231 8.89 -0.66 7.32
CA LYS A 231 7.58 -0.63 6.65
C LYS A 231 6.47 -1.22 7.52
N THR A 232 6.79 -2.24 8.32
CA THR A 232 5.85 -3.01 9.15
C THR A 232 5.78 -2.53 10.59
N GLY A 233 6.63 -1.57 10.99
CA GLY A 233 6.65 -0.98 12.33
C GLY A 233 7.31 -1.84 13.40
N GLY A 234 7.99 -2.94 13.03
CA GLY A 234 8.79 -3.76 13.96
C GLY A 234 10.26 -3.37 13.91
N ALA A 235 10.88 -3.13 15.06
CA ALA A 235 12.35 -3.03 15.19
C ALA A 235 12.96 -4.42 15.11
N ARG A 236 14.18 -4.52 14.56
CA ARG A 236 14.95 -5.75 14.53
C ARG A 236 16.44 -5.49 14.36
N ALA A 237 17.27 -6.39 14.89
CA ALA A 237 18.68 -6.47 14.62
C ALA A 237 18.95 -7.59 13.62
N VAL A 238 19.68 -7.31 12.55
CA VAL A 238 20.02 -8.31 11.53
C VAL A 238 21.51 -8.50 11.45
N PRO A 239 22.03 -9.73 11.64
CA PRO A 239 23.45 -10.00 11.58
C PRO A 239 24.05 -9.69 10.21
N LEU A 240 25.23 -9.09 10.20
CA LEU A 240 26.04 -8.85 9.00
C LEU A 240 26.75 -10.15 8.62
N ARG A 241 26.23 -10.83 7.60
CA ARG A 241 26.78 -12.11 7.10
C ARG A 241 27.30 -11.97 5.67
N GLY A 242 28.05 -12.98 5.23
CA GLY A 242 28.52 -13.06 3.85
C GLY A 242 29.19 -11.78 3.36
N GLY A 243 28.86 -11.34 2.17
CA GLY A 243 29.43 -10.13 1.59
C GLY A 243 29.08 -8.80 2.27
N ALA A 244 28.15 -8.80 3.24
CA ALA A 244 27.87 -7.61 4.05
C ALA A 244 28.92 -7.42 5.17
N ARG A 245 29.71 -8.45 5.52
CA ARG A 245 30.75 -8.33 6.56
C ARG A 245 31.85 -7.33 6.20
N ILE A 246 32.03 -7.00 4.94
CA ILE A 246 32.99 -5.96 4.53
C ILE A 246 32.65 -4.60 5.12
N LEU A 247 31.39 -4.35 5.48
CA LEU A 247 30.95 -3.10 6.11
C LEU A 247 31.51 -2.92 7.52
N LEU A 248 31.95 -4.03 8.16
CA LEU A 248 32.56 -3.99 9.49
C LEU A 248 33.96 -3.36 9.49
N SER A 249 34.65 -3.33 8.34
CA SER A 249 35.95 -2.68 8.21
C SER A 249 35.89 -1.15 8.08
N GLY A 250 34.69 -0.61 7.84
CA GLY A 250 34.44 0.84 7.81
C GLY A 250 34.25 1.38 9.23
N LYS A 251 35.19 2.21 9.73
CA LYS A 251 35.06 2.91 11.03
C LYS A 251 34.01 4.04 10.99
N ASN A 252 32.86 3.83 10.39
CA ASN A 252 31.92 4.92 10.09
C ASN A 252 30.73 4.90 11.05
N CYS A 253 30.92 5.36 12.28
CA CYS A 253 29.81 5.76 13.17
C CYS A 253 29.21 7.12 12.76
N SER A 254 29.14 7.42 11.46
CA SER A 254 28.63 8.70 11.00
C SER A 254 27.09 8.67 10.88
N ASN A 255 26.49 9.84 11.09
CA ASN A 255 25.04 10.02 10.91
C ASN A 255 24.63 10.17 9.41
N ALA A 256 25.56 9.91 8.48
CA ALA A 256 25.30 9.95 7.05
C ALA A 256 24.44 8.78 6.59
N LEU A 257 23.63 9.01 5.57
CA LEU A 257 22.81 7.95 4.97
C LEU A 257 23.66 6.88 4.30
N LEU A 258 23.29 5.63 4.45
CA LEU A 258 23.91 4.48 3.76
C LEU A 258 23.61 4.45 2.26
N ALA A 259 22.46 4.94 1.86
CA ALA A 259 22.04 5.00 0.48
C ALA A 259 22.04 6.44 -0.05
N PRO A 260 22.40 6.67 -1.32
CA PRO A 260 22.42 8.02 -1.89
C PRO A 260 21.00 8.57 -2.09
N LEU A 261 20.83 9.90 -2.00
CA LEU A 261 19.54 10.57 -2.18
C LEU A 261 18.94 10.35 -3.59
N ASN A 262 19.81 10.32 -4.60
CA ASN A 262 19.43 10.07 -5.99
C ASN A 262 19.35 8.57 -6.35
N TRP A 263 18.96 7.74 -5.38
CA TRP A 263 18.87 6.27 -5.45
C TRP A 263 18.31 5.76 -6.78
N ASN A 264 17.13 6.24 -7.20
CA ASN A 264 16.43 5.69 -8.36
C ASN A 264 17.25 5.82 -9.64
N ARG A 265 17.90 6.98 -9.85
CA ARG A 265 18.77 7.24 -11.01
C ARG A 265 20.01 6.35 -10.99
N LEU A 266 20.68 6.24 -9.83
CA LEU A 266 21.88 5.42 -9.70
C LEU A 266 21.55 3.92 -9.78
N TRP A 267 20.41 3.50 -9.22
CA TRP A 267 19.92 2.14 -9.32
C TRP A 267 19.64 1.73 -10.77
N GLN A 268 18.99 2.59 -11.54
CA GLN A 268 18.77 2.36 -12.97
C GLN A 268 20.10 2.24 -13.70
N ARG A 269 21.02 3.19 -13.49
CA ARG A 269 22.36 3.18 -14.12
C ARG A 269 23.16 1.93 -13.75
N LEU A 270 23.08 1.49 -12.50
CA LEU A 270 23.75 0.26 -12.04
C LEU A 270 23.21 -0.96 -12.81
N ARG A 271 21.91 -1.10 -12.91
CA ARG A 271 21.28 -2.23 -13.61
C ARG A 271 21.65 -2.25 -15.09
N GLU A 272 21.58 -1.12 -15.76
CA GLU A 272 21.95 -0.99 -17.16
C GLU A 272 23.39 -1.38 -17.40
N LYS A 273 24.33 -0.81 -16.63
CA LYS A 273 25.76 -1.15 -16.74
C LYS A 273 26.08 -2.61 -16.38
N ALA A 274 25.37 -3.17 -15.42
CA ALA A 274 25.52 -4.56 -15.03
C ALA A 274 24.79 -5.54 -15.98
N GLY A 275 24.12 -5.04 -17.04
CA GLY A 275 23.44 -5.88 -18.04
C GLY A 275 22.16 -6.55 -17.51
N PHE A 276 21.35 -5.80 -16.74
CA PHE A 276 20.04 -6.24 -16.25
C PHE A 276 18.93 -5.38 -16.88
N PRO A 277 18.53 -5.63 -18.15
CA PRO A 277 17.47 -4.86 -18.81
C PRO A 277 16.12 -5.05 -18.13
N HIS A 278 15.86 -6.26 -17.63
CA HIS A 278 14.69 -6.59 -16.83
C HIS A 278 15.10 -6.80 -15.40
N TRP A 279 14.31 -6.24 -14.49
CA TRP A 279 14.57 -6.35 -13.06
C TRP A 279 13.28 -6.56 -12.29
N GLN A 280 13.19 -7.68 -11.60
CA GLN A 280 12.08 -7.95 -10.69
C GLN A 280 12.25 -7.13 -9.40
N ASN A 281 11.16 -6.51 -8.93
CA ASN A 281 11.16 -5.79 -7.67
C ASN A 281 11.60 -6.71 -6.52
N ASP A 282 12.40 -6.15 -5.61
CA ASP A 282 12.94 -6.86 -4.44
C ASP A 282 13.82 -8.09 -4.75
N ALA A 283 14.34 -8.24 -6.00
CA ALA A 283 15.17 -9.41 -6.40
C ALA A 283 16.36 -9.66 -5.47
N LEU A 284 17.04 -8.62 -4.96
CA LEU A 284 18.13 -8.78 -4.00
C LEU A 284 17.65 -9.42 -2.70
N ARG A 285 16.54 -8.93 -2.17
CA ARG A 285 15.94 -9.46 -0.94
C ARG A 285 15.33 -10.86 -1.15
N HIS A 286 14.79 -11.14 -2.32
CA HIS A 286 14.34 -12.49 -2.68
C HIS A 286 15.51 -13.48 -2.78
N THR A 287 16.64 -13.01 -3.30
CA THR A 287 17.89 -13.79 -3.33
C THR A 287 18.36 -14.12 -1.92
N PHE A 288 18.41 -13.12 -1.03
CA PHE A 288 18.70 -13.36 0.39
C PHE A 288 17.81 -14.45 0.99
N ALA A 289 16.50 -14.29 0.87
CA ALA A 289 15.55 -15.22 1.48
C ALA A 289 15.72 -16.65 0.96
N SER A 290 15.91 -16.83 -0.36
CA SER A 290 16.11 -18.13 -0.98
C SER A 290 17.44 -18.77 -0.57
N MET A 291 18.52 -18.00 -0.53
CA MET A 291 19.83 -18.47 -0.09
C MET A 291 19.83 -18.80 1.40
N HIS A 292 19.12 -18.01 2.22
CA HIS A 292 19.00 -18.22 3.66
C HIS A 292 18.26 -19.52 3.96
N ILE A 293 17.04 -19.69 3.44
CA ILE A 293 16.26 -20.90 3.73
C ILE A 293 16.95 -22.16 3.18
N LYS A 294 17.61 -22.07 2.02
CA LYS A 294 18.37 -23.19 1.46
C LYS A 294 19.57 -23.57 2.31
N ARG A 295 20.22 -22.59 2.97
CA ARG A 295 21.43 -22.84 3.77
C ARG A 295 21.14 -23.25 5.20
N PHE A 296 20.19 -22.58 5.84
CA PHE A 296 19.95 -22.70 7.29
C PHE A 296 18.72 -23.54 7.63
N HIS A 297 17.81 -23.77 6.69
CA HIS A 297 16.56 -24.51 6.89
C HIS A 297 15.69 -24.01 8.04
N ASN A 298 15.84 -22.72 8.43
CA ASN A 298 15.14 -22.11 9.54
C ASN A 298 14.23 -20.98 9.06
N LEU A 299 12.93 -21.27 8.93
CA LEU A 299 11.93 -20.32 8.46
C LEU A 299 11.63 -19.22 9.50
N SER A 300 11.65 -19.57 10.78
CA SER A 300 11.39 -18.63 11.87
C SER A 300 12.47 -17.56 11.95
N LEU A 301 13.74 -17.97 11.87
CA LEU A 301 14.86 -17.04 11.82
C LEU A 301 14.81 -16.14 10.59
N LEU A 302 14.47 -16.70 9.42
CA LEU A 302 14.29 -15.92 8.20
C LEU A 302 13.16 -14.89 8.34
N GLN A 303 12.04 -15.28 8.98
CA GLN A 303 10.91 -14.39 9.23
C GLN A 303 11.30 -13.21 10.12
N GLU A 304 12.02 -13.48 11.18
CA GLU A 304 12.54 -12.49 12.13
C GLU A 304 13.48 -11.49 11.43
N GLU A 305 14.53 -11.99 10.77
CA GLU A 305 15.53 -11.15 10.08
C GLU A 305 14.90 -10.32 8.96
N MET A 306 13.96 -10.87 8.21
CA MET A 306 13.23 -10.13 7.20
C MET A 306 12.15 -9.18 7.76
N GLY A 307 11.76 -9.30 9.02
CA GLY A 307 10.68 -8.53 9.63
C GLY A 307 9.33 -8.77 8.91
N HIS A 308 8.99 -10.04 8.69
CA HIS A 308 7.68 -10.44 8.16
C HIS A 308 6.73 -10.74 9.32
N ARG A 309 5.52 -10.17 9.28
CA ARG A 309 4.49 -10.46 10.29
C ARG A 309 3.84 -11.83 10.09
N ASP A 310 3.81 -12.33 8.86
CA ASP A 310 3.14 -13.57 8.49
C ASP A 310 4.13 -14.52 7.78
N ALA A 311 4.27 -15.73 8.32
CA ALA A 311 5.10 -16.78 7.74
C ALA A 311 4.51 -17.34 6.43
N ARG A 312 3.20 -17.21 6.19
CA ARG A 312 2.53 -17.71 4.98
C ARG A 312 3.16 -17.13 3.71
N LEU A 313 3.51 -15.83 3.73
CA LEU A 313 4.19 -15.18 2.61
C LEU A 313 5.55 -15.83 2.29
N LEU A 314 6.27 -16.29 3.31
CA LEU A 314 7.54 -16.99 3.13
C LEU A 314 7.31 -18.41 2.63
N GLN A 315 6.33 -19.12 3.16
CA GLN A 315 6.00 -20.48 2.76
C GLN A 315 5.58 -20.55 1.29
N THR A 316 4.65 -19.70 0.85
CA THR A 316 4.17 -19.72 -0.54
C THR A 316 5.24 -19.28 -1.54
N ARG A 317 6.09 -18.31 -1.18
CA ARG A 317 7.05 -17.73 -2.12
C ARG A 317 8.38 -18.46 -2.19
N TYR A 318 8.85 -19.07 -1.09
CA TYR A 318 10.22 -19.59 -1.00
C TYR A 318 10.33 -21.13 -0.91
N LEU A 319 9.22 -21.86 -0.89
CA LEU A 319 9.26 -23.33 -0.87
C LEU A 319 9.70 -23.94 -2.20
N ASN A 320 9.65 -23.22 -3.31
CA ASN A 320 9.98 -23.76 -4.63
C ASN A 320 11.47 -23.56 -5.00
N LEU A 321 12.37 -23.99 -4.11
CA LEU A 321 13.83 -23.85 -4.26
C LEU A 321 14.48 -25.00 -5.06
N ARG A 322 13.73 -25.71 -5.90
CA ARG A 322 14.22 -26.88 -6.64
C ARG A 322 15.45 -26.56 -7.49
N CYS A 323 15.49 -25.39 -8.13
CA CYS A 323 16.58 -24.97 -9.00
C CYS A 323 17.82 -24.45 -8.25
N LEU A 324 17.72 -24.17 -6.93
CA LEU A 324 18.84 -23.62 -6.15
C LEU A 324 19.69 -24.76 -5.55
N LYS A 325 20.94 -24.87 -6.02
CA LYS A 325 21.90 -25.85 -5.50
C LYS A 325 22.42 -25.47 -4.13
N MET A 326 22.59 -26.44 -3.23
CA MET A 326 23.15 -26.24 -1.88
C MET A 326 24.57 -25.64 -1.94
N SER A 327 25.37 -26.04 -2.93
CA SER A 327 26.72 -25.50 -3.15
C SER A 327 26.71 -23.99 -3.43
N ALA A 328 25.74 -23.52 -4.21
CA ALA A 328 25.56 -22.10 -4.45
C ALA A 328 25.16 -21.35 -3.17
N ALA A 329 24.21 -21.90 -2.39
CA ALA A 329 23.82 -21.33 -1.12
C ALA A 329 25.00 -21.27 -0.13
N ARG A 330 25.82 -22.30 -0.03
CA ARG A 330 27.04 -22.26 0.81
C ARG A 330 27.99 -21.18 0.38
N ARG A 331 28.34 -21.09 -0.90
CA ARG A 331 29.28 -20.08 -1.45
C ARG A 331 28.79 -18.64 -1.28
N PHE A 332 27.48 -18.43 -1.32
CA PHE A 332 26.87 -17.10 -1.10
C PHE A 332 27.24 -16.51 0.26
N TRP A 333 27.38 -17.32 1.29
CA TRP A 333 27.66 -16.88 2.66
C TRP A 333 29.13 -16.75 3.00
N ILE A 334 30.04 -17.07 2.09
CA ILE A 334 31.50 -16.94 2.29
C ILE A 334 31.90 -15.50 1.95
N PRO A 335 32.37 -14.68 2.94
CA PRO A 335 32.67 -13.26 2.73
C PRO A 335 33.72 -13.02 1.64
N GLU A 336 34.77 -13.85 1.60
CA GLU A 336 35.95 -13.76 0.72
C GLU A 336 35.57 -13.84 -0.78
N ASN A 337 34.45 -14.46 -1.10
CA ASN A 337 33.94 -14.52 -2.48
C ASN A 337 33.42 -13.17 -3.01
N TRP A 338 33.29 -12.16 -2.14
CA TRP A 338 32.60 -10.91 -2.44
C TRP A 338 33.41 -9.63 -2.17
N VAL A 339 34.70 -9.79 -1.87
CA VAL A 339 35.66 -8.69 -1.66
C VAL A 339 36.06 -8.03 -2.97
#